data_45067edacce96ac23c154014ba77fc00
#
_entry.id   45067edacce96ac23c154014ba77fc00
#
_cell.length_a   1.000
_cell.length_b   1.000
_cell.length_c   1.000
_cell.angle_alpha   90.00
_cell.angle_beta   90.00
_cell.angle_gamma   90.00
#
_symmetry.space_group_name_H-M   'P 1'
#
loop_
_entity.id
_entity.type
_entity.pdbx_description
1 polymer ?
#
loop_
_entity_poly.entity_id
_entity_poly.type
_entity_poly.pdbx_seq_one_letter_code
_entity_poly.pdbx_strand_id
1 'polypeptide(L)'
;RSGKVPAILYGGKDKPRQLIFDHQNLLTLLVNERFYSTILQLSVSGEKQAAILKDVQRHPAKNQVLHLDLQRVLDDEPLRMRIPLHFKGAAGSPGVKTQGGVVSHLLNDVEVSCLPKYLPEYLEVDMSEMQMNDMKRLSDIPLPEGVTLILLSHGRDEAVVSIHHPRAEEAEAPAAAGSLGPAVDSLRYARFVHEDSPESSCSH
;
A
#
# COMPACT_ATOMS: atom_id res chain seq x y z
N ARG A 1 11.75 10.64 23.73
CA ARG A 1 10.49 10.46 22.98
C ARG A 1 9.76 9.30 23.63
N SER A 2 8.57 9.54 24.17
CA SER A 2 7.89 8.73 25.19
C SER A 2 7.20 7.47 24.68
N GLY A 3 7.56 6.87 23.55
CA GLY A 3 6.92 5.61 23.07
C GLY A 3 5.39 5.62 23.02
N LYS A 4 4.79 6.79 22.93
CA LYS A 4 3.34 6.99 22.91
C LYS A 4 2.89 7.51 21.55
N VAL A 5 1.78 7.00 21.06
CA VAL A 5 1.18 7.36 19.77
C VAL A 5 -0.12 8.11 20.02
N PRO A 6 -0.28 9.32 19.50
CA PRO A 6 -1.54 10.04 19.55
C PRO A 6 -2.55 9.38 18.61
N ALA A 7 -3.81 9.41 19.00
CA ALA A 7 -4.93 8.95 18.20
C ALA A 7 -6.15 9.84 18.41
N ILE A 8 -7.02 9.83 17.42
CA ILE A 8 -8.30 10.54 17.47
C ILE A 8 -9.44 9.54 17.34
N LEU A 9 -10.45 9.65 18.19
CA LEU A 9 -11.70 8.92 18.11
C LEU A 9 -12.81 9.89 17.73
N TYR A 10 -13.38 9.72 16.55
CA TYR A 10 -14.42 10.59 16.01
C TYR A 10 -15.62 9.80 15.47
N GLY A 11 -16.64 10.49 14.99
CA GLY A 11 -17.88 9.91 14.49
C GLY A 11 -18.95 9.76 15.56
N GLY A 12 -20.18 9.48 15.11
CA GLY A 12 -21.35 9.45 15.97
C GLY A 12 -21.79 10.83 16.47
N LYS A 13 -22.62 10.83 17.51
CA LYS A 13 -23.16 12.06 18.10
C LYS A 13 -22.23 12.75 19.09
N ASP A 14 -21.19 12.05 19.56
CA ASP A 14 -20.28 12.55 20.57
C ASP A 14 -19.14 13.36 19.98
N LYS A 15 -18.60 14.28 20.79
CA LYS A 15 -17.44 15.08 20.39
C LYS A 15 -16.21 14.19 20.14
N PRO A 16 -15.32 14.59 19.22
CA PRO A 16 -14.06 13.90 19.04
C PRO A 16 -13.24 13.85 20.34
N ARG A 17 -12.66 12.69 20.63
CA ARG A 17 -11.81 12.48 21.82
C ARG A 17 -10.38 12.17 21.38
N GLN A 18 -9.40 12.81 22.01
CA GLN A 18 -8.01 12.50 21.84
C GLN A 18 -7.62 11.33 22.74
N LEU A 19 -6.92 10.35 22.18
CA LEU A 19 -6.45 9.16 22.85
C LEU A 19 -4.92 9.05 22.72
N ILE A 20 -4.32 8.30 23.63
CA ILE A 20 -2.88 8.02 23.61
C ILE A 20 -2.72 6.52 23.79
N PHE A 21 -2.02 5.89 22.84
CA PHE A 21 -1.69 4.47 22.88
C PHE A 21 -0.20 4.25 23.12
N ASP A 22 0.13 3.11 23.70
CA ASP A 22 1.51 2.66 23.79
C ASP A 22 1.97 2.10 22.45
N HIS A 23 3.10 2.59 21.95
CA HIS A 23 3.63 2.27 20.62
C HIS A 23 3.96 0.78 20.44
N GLN A 24 4.54 0.12 21.48
CA GLN A 24 4.91 -1.29 21.36
C GLN A 24 3.69 -2.20 21.26
N ASN A 25 2.72 -2.00 22.13
CA ASN A 25 1.47 -2.76 22.13
C ASN A 25 0.73 -2.57 20.81
N LEU A 26 0.73 -1.33 20.31
CA LEU A 26 0.09 -1.00 19.06
C LEU A 26 0.76 -1.68 17.86
N LEU A 27 2.10 -1.71 17.80
CA LEU A 27 2.81 -2.41 16.72
C LEU A 27 2.46 -3.89 16.69
N THR A 28 2.35 -4.55 17.85
CA THR A 28 1.96 -5.95 17.94
C THR A 28 0.55 -6.20 17.39
N LEU A 29 -0.38 -5.29 17.67
CA LEU A 29 -1.76 -5.37 17.15
C LEU A 29 -1.82 -5.13 15.63
N LEU A 30 -1.03 -4.17 15.12
CA LEU A 30 -0.99 -3.81 13.70
C LEU A 30 -0.28 -4.83 12.80
N VAL A 31 0.39 -5.85 13.35
CA VAL A 31 0.91 -7.00 12.61
C VAL A 31 -0.23 -7.90 12.12
N ASN A 32 -1.34 -7.95 12.86
CA ASN A 32 -2.51 -8.74 12.48
C ASN A 32 -3.35 -7.98 11.45
N GLU A 33 -3.48 -8.53 10.25
CA GLU A 33 -4.31 -7.96 9.19
C GLU A 33 -5.78 -7.78 9.63
N ARG A 34 -6.30 -8.69 10.45
CA ARG A 34 -7.65 -8.61 11.01
C ARG A 34 -7.90 -7.35 11.82
N PHE A 35 -6.86 -6.73 12.37
CA PHE A 35 -7.00 -5.50 13.15
C PHE A 35 -7.55 -4.34 12.32
N TYR A 36 -7.30 -4.35 11.01
CA TYR A 36 -7.77 -3.31 10.08
C TYR A 36 -9.24 -3.46 9.70
N SER A 37 -9.75 -4.69 9.77
CA SER A 37 -11.10 -5.04 9.30
C SER A 37 -12.06 -5.46 10.42
N THR A 38 -11.64 -5.37 11.69
CA THR A 38 -12.47 -5.80 12.85
C THR A 38 -12.93 -4.61 13.67
N ILE A 39 -14.13 -4.75 14.25
CA ILE A 39 -14.66 -3.77 15.19
C ILE A 39 -13.93 -3.91 16.53
N LEU A 40 -13.23 -2.85 16.93
CA LEU A 40 -12.44 -2.78 18.14
C LEU A 40 -13.30 -2.28 19.31
N GLN A 41 -13.16 -2.88 20.47
CA GLN A 41 -13.76 -2.36 21.70
C GLN A 41 -12.73 -1.54 22.47
N LEU A 42 -12.92 -0.24 22.48
CA LEU A 42 -12.05 0.70 23.19
C LEU A 42 -12.60 0.94 24.59
N SER A 43 -11.76 0.79 25.60
CA SER A 43 -12.08 1.21 26.97
C SER A 43 -11.49 2.60 27.22
N VAL A 44 -12.34 3.62 27.18
CA VAL A 44 -11.95 5.01 27.41
C VAL A 44 -12.58 5.49 28.71
N SER A 45 -11.76 5.77 29.71
CA SER A 45 -12.24 6.25 31.03
C SER A 45 -13.30 5.35 31.70
N GLY A 46 -13.24 4.02 31.43
CA GLY A 46 -14.20 3.06 31.97
C GLY A 46 -15.44 2.80 31.10
N GLU A 47 -15.65 3.57 30.06
CA GLU A 47 -16.71 3.35 29.07
C GLU A 47 -16.19 2.48 27.91
N LYS A 48 -16.95 1.47 27.51
CA LYS A 48 -16.66 0.65 26.33
C LYS A 48 -17.33 1.27 25.12
N GLN A 49 -16.53 1.61 24.12
CA GLN A 49 -17.01 2.17 22.85
C GLN A 49 -16.54 1.30 21.69
N ALA A 50 -17.46 0.95 20.79
CA ALA A 50 -17.11 0.26 19.56
C ALA A 50 -16.53 1.25 18.55
N ALA A 51 -15.39 0.92 17.98
CA ALA A 51 -14.72 1.74 16.98
C ALA A 51 -14.04 0.87 15.93
N ILE A 52 -13.81 1.42 14.76
CA ILE A 52 -13.01 0.82 13.69
C ILE A 52 -11.76 1.66 13.44
N LEU A 53 -10.73 1.00 12.98
CA LEU A 53 -9.52 1.66 12.50
C LEU A 53 -9.80 2.21 11.11
N LYS A 54 -9.70 3.54 10.94
CA LYS A 54 -9.94 4.21 9.66
C LYS A 54 -8.64 4.42 8.90
N ASP A 55 -7.61 4.92 9.59
CA ASP A 55 -6.31 5.16 8.99
C ASP A 55 -5.18 5.01 10.01
N VAL A 56 -3.99 4.65 9.52
CA VAL A 56 -2.76 4.50 10.29
C VAL A 56 -1.64 5.24 9.59
N GLN A 57 -1.19 6.33 10.18
CA GLN A 57 -0.03 7.05 9.67
C GLN A 57 1.25 6.40 10.17
N ARG A 58 2.09 5.96 9.24
CA ARG A 58 3.39 5.35 9.53
C ARG A 58 4.53 6.23 9.05
N HIS A 59 5.63 6.20 9.75
CA HIS A 59 6.85 6.89 9.33
C HIS A 59 7.47 6.15 8.13
N PRO A 60 7.77 6.81 6.99
CA PRO A 60 8.21 6.14 5.77
C PRO A 60 9.55 5.40 5.89
N ALA A 61 10.47 5.89 6.75
CA ALA A 61 11.80 5.30 6.91
C ALA A 61 12.01 4.54 8.24
N LYS A 62 11.09 4.68 9.19
CA LYS A 62 11.19 4.02 10.49
C LYS A 62 9.92 3.24 10.73
N ASN A 63 10.04 2.06 11.33
CA ASN A 63 8.85 1.27 11.71
C ASN A 63 8.17 1.89 12.95
N GLN A 64 7.65 3.11 12.76
CA GLN A 64 6.99 3.89 13.81
C GLN A 64 5.61 4.33 13.32
N VAL A 65 4.62 4.18 14.19
CA VAL A 65 3.27 4.72 13.99
C VAL A 65 3.28 6.15 14.53
N LEU A 66 2.80 7.08 13.71
CA LEU A 66 2.74 8.51 14.02
C LEU A 66 1.37 8.92 14.55
N HIS A 67 0.31 8.42 13.96
CA HIS A 67 -1.07 8.74 14.30
C HIS A 67 -2.02 7.60 13.94
N LEU A 68 -3.15 7.54 14.66
CA LEU A 68 -4.24 6.61 14.44
C LEU A 68 -5.56 7.35 14.36
N ASP A 69 -6.31 7.03 13.35
CA ASP A 69 -7.66 7.53 13.16
C ASP A 69 -8.66 6.41 13.46
N LEU A 70 -9.48 6.63 14.48
CA LEU A 70 -10.51 5.69 14.92
C LEU A 70 -11.89 6.32 14.73
N GLN A 71 -12.78 5.59 14.07
CA GLN A 71 -14.16 6.01 13.85
C GLN A 71 -15.09 5.18 14.75
N ARG A 72 -15.99 5.85 15.48
CA ARG A 72 -17.02 5.15 16.25
C ARG A 72 -17.97 4.42 15.32
N VAL A 73 -18.38 3.24 15.74
CA VAL A 73 -19.33 2.41 15.02
C VAL A 73 -20.73 2.64 15.60
N LEU A 74 -21.66 2.96 14.70
CA LEU A 74 -23.09 2.99 14.98
C LEU A 74 -23.74 1.82 14.22
N ASP A 75 -24.63 1.11 14.89
CA ASP A 75 -25.24 -0.12 14.34
C ASP A 75 -26.07 0.11 13.07
N ASP A 76 -26.59 1.32 12.90
CA ASP A 76 -27.52 1.70 11.83
C ASP A 76 -26.85 2.47 10.68
N GLU A 77 -25.58 2.82 10.79
CA GLU A 77 -24.87 3.59 9.76
C GLU A 77 -23.96 2.68 8.92
N PRO A 78 -23.99 2.82 7.56
CA PRO A 78 -23.07 2.10 6.71
C PRO A 78 -21.62 2.59 6.94
N LEU A 79 -20.73 1.65 7.17
CA LEU A 79 -19.32 1.90 7.36
C LEU A 79 -18.58 1.79 6.03
N ARG A 80 -17.66 2.70 5.79
CA ARG A 80 -16.71 2.62 4.67
C ARG A 80 -15.34 2.27 5.22
N MET A 81 -14.79 1.14 4.78
CA MET A 81 -13.48 0.70 5.21
C MET A 81 -12.75 -0.09 4.13
N ARG A 82 -11.45 -0.24 4.31
CA ARG A 82 -10.60 -1.05 3.44
C ARG A 82 -10.50 -2.45 4.01
N ILE A 83 -10.75 -3.44 3.16
CA ILE A 83 -10.68 -4.85 3.50
C ILE A 83 -9.57 -5.50 2.68
N PRO A 84 -8.67 -6.29 3.31
CA PRO A 84 -7.61 -6.96 2.60
C PRO A 84 -8.15 -8.08 1.72
N LEU A 85 -7.47 -8.31 0.60
CA LEU A 85 -7.74 -9.37 -0.36
C LEU A 85 -6.81 -10.56 -0.09
N HIS A 86 -7.39 -11.73 0.11
CA HIS A 86 -6.63 -12.98 0.24
C HIS A 86 -6.70 -13.76 -1.06
N PHE A 87 -5.54 -13.96 -1.67
CA PHE A 87 -5.42 -14.69 -2.94
C PHE A 87 -5.18 -16.17 -2.67
N LYS A 88 -6.12 -17.00 -3.13
CA LYS A 88 -6.02 -18.46 -3.02
C LYS A 88 -5.67 -19.09 -4.36
N GLY A 89 -4.92 -20.21 -4.33
CA GLY A 89 -4.65 -21.00 -5.51
C GLY A 89 -3.57 -20.45 -6.46
N ALA A 90 -2.88 -19.35 -6.13
CA ALA A 90 -1.86 -18.74 -6.98
C ALA A 90 -0.78 -19.73 -7.45
N ALA A 91 -0.20 -20.50 -6.53
CA ALA A 91 0.83 -21.49 -6.85
C ALA A 91 0.27 -22.70 -7.62
N GLY A 92 -1.05 -22.90 -7.59
CA GLY A 92 -1.75 -24.02 -8.26
C GLY A 92 -2.20 -23.69 -9.68
N SER A 93 -2.25 -22.43 -10.06
CA SER A 93 -2.80 -21.98 -11.33
C SER A 93 -1.97 -22.51 -12.52
N PRO A 94 -2.63 -22.90 -13.63
CA PRO A 94 -1.96 -23.36 -14.83
C PRO A 94 -1.05 -22.28 -15.42
N GLY A 95 -1.39 -21.01 -15.28
CA GLY A 95 -0.56 -19.90 -15.73
C GLY A 95 0.80 -19.84 -15.03
N VAL A 96 0.87 -20.16 -13.74
CA VAL A 96 2.12 -20.17 -12.97
C VAL A 96 2.85 -21.51 -13.14
N LYS A 97 2.17 -22.66 -12.91
CA LYS A 97 2.81 -24.00 -12.94
C LYS A 97 3.28 -24.43 -14.31
N THR A 98 2.44 -24.24 -15.34
CA THR A 98 2.71 -24.82 -16.66
C THR A 98 3.41 -23.82 -17.57
N GLN A 99 3.10 -22.55 -17.43
CA GLN A 99 3.55 -21.50 -18.33
C GLN A 99 4.61 -20.57 -17.71
N GLY A 100 4.95 -20.78 -16.42
CA GLY A 100 6.00 -20.02 -15.75
C GLY A 100 5.66 -18.52 -15.55
N GLY A 101 4.37 -18.18 -15.49
CA GLY A 101 3.90 -16.81 -15.30
C GLY A 101 4.18 -16.29 -13.90
N VAL A 102 4.32 -14.97 -13.81
CA VAL A 102 4.43 -14.24 -12.55
C VAL A 102 3.10 -13.60 -12.21
N VAL A 103 2.64 -13.81 -10.98
CA VAL A 103 1.43 -13.18 -10.46
C VAL A 103 1.76 -11.75 -10.03
N SER A 104 1.04 -10.79 -10.55
CA SER A 104 1.11 -9.39 -10.14
C SER A 104 -0.18 -9.02 -9.42
N HIS A 105 -0.04 -8.67 -8.13
CA HIS A 105 -1.12 -8.13 -7.34
C HIS A 105 -1.20 -6.62 -7.60
N LEU A 106 -2.27 -6.18 -8.23
CA LEU A 106 -2.50 -4.77 -8.54
C LEU A 106 -3.18 -4.06 -7.38
N LEU A 107 -4.10 -4.76 -6.70
CA LEU A 107 -4.77 -4.28 -5.50
C LEU A 107 -4.59 -5.31 -4.38
N ASN A 108 -4.18 -4.85 -3.21
CA ASN A 108 -4.05 -5.67 -2.00
C ASN A 108 -5.24 -5.49 -1.05
N ASP A 109 -5.91 -4.34 -1.13
CA ASP A 109 -7.06 -3.98 -0.33
C ASP A 109 -8.11 -3.29 -1.19
N VAL A 110 -9.37 -3.41 -0.80
CA VAL A 110 -10.51 -2.83 -1.51
C VAL A 110 -11.40 -2.08 -0.54
N GLU A 111 -11.87 -0.90 -0.96
CA GLU A 111 -12.78 -0.09 -0.18
C GLU A 111 -14.23 -0.58 -0.35
N VAL A 112 -14.81 -0.97 0.78
CA VAL A 112 -16.19 -1.46 0.84
C VAL A 112 -17.07 -0.57 1.70
N SER A 113 -18.36 -0.61 1.41
CA SER A 113 -19.41 -0.04 2.23
C SER A 113 -20.33 -1.17 2.70
N CYS A 114 -20.44 -1.34 4.01
CA CYS A 114 -21.29 -2.37 4.61
C CYS A 114 -21.83 -1.92 5.97
N LEU A 115 -22.85 -2.60 6.46
CA LEU A 115 -23.29 -2.45 7.85
C LEU A 115 -22.33 -3.20 8.77
N PRO A 116 -22.16 -2.76 10.04
CA PRO A 116 -21.26 -3.41 11.00
C PRO A 116 -21.49 -4.91 11.18
N LYS A 117 -22.73 -5.35 11.03
CA LYS A 117 -23.15 -6.76 11.17
C LYS A 117 -22.65 -7.67 10.06
N TYR A 118 -22.42 -7.11 8.86
CA TYR A 118 -22.02 -7.85 7.66
C TYR A 118 -20.56 -7.59 7.27
N LEU A 119 -19.76 -7.11 8.20
CA LEU A 119 -18.38 -6.79 7.98
C LEU A 119 -17.53 -8.05 7.83
N PRO A 120 -16.96 -8.36 6.64
CA PRO A 120 -16.04 -9.49 6.48
C PRO A 120 -14.63 -9.11 6.95
N GLU A 121 -13.90 -10.08 7.49
CA GLU A 121 -12.50 -9.88 7.91
C GLU A 121 -11.56 -9.76 6.70
N TYR A 122 -11.85 -10.47 5.63
CA TYR A 122 -11.09 -10.49 4.37
C TYR A 122 -12.02 -10.90 3.22
N LEU A 123 -11.60 -10.62 1.99
CA LEU A 123 -12.26 -11.10 0.77
C LEU A 123 -11.33 -12.09 0.08
N GLU A 124 -11.88 -13.23 -0.34
CA GLU A 124 -11.12 -14.28 -1.01
C GLU A 124 -11.21 -14.13 -2.52
N VAL A 125 -10.08 -14.18 -3.19
CA VAL A 125 -9.96 -14.20 -4.65
C VAL A 125 -9.35 -15.53 -5.06
N ASP A 126 -10.12 -16.37 -5.74
CA ASP A 126 -9.64 -17.65 -6.25
C ASP A 126 -8.93 -17.47 -7.58
N MET A 127 -7.69 -17.94 -7.66
CA MET A 127 -6.82 -17.87 -8.82
C MET A 127 -6.53 -19.24 -9.43
N SER A 128 -7.19 -20.31 -8.95
CA SER A 128 -6.86 -21.71 -9.31
C SER A 128 -6.98 -22.00 -10.80
N GLU A 129 -7.85 -21.30 -11.53
CA GLU A 129 -8.14 -21.53 -12.94
C GLU A 129 -7.49 -20.50 -13.89
N MET A 130 -6.72 -19.54 -13.34
CA MET A 130 -6.14 -18.47 -14.15
C MET A 130 -5.03 -18.98 -15.08
N GLN A 131 -5.08 -18.54 -16.32
CA GLN A 131 -4.09 -18.80 -17.37
C GLN A 131 -3.14 -17.60 -17.53
N MET A 132 -2.16 -17.76 -18.43
CA MET A 132 -1.25 -16.69 -18.80
C MET A 132 -2.02 -15.54 -19.48
N ASN A 133 -1.71 -14.31 -19.10
CA ASN A 133 -2.36 -13.07 -19.52
C ASN A 133 -3.82 -12.90 -19.06
N ASP A 134 -4.30 -13.79 -18.18
CA ASP A 134 -5.58 -13.57 -17.53
C ASP A 134 -5.48 -12.51 -16.44
N MET A 135 -6.57 -11.77 -16.28
CA MET A 135 -6.74 -10.82 -15.19
C MET A 135 -8.10 -11.03 -14.54
N LYS A 136 -8.13 -10.95 -13.21
CA LYS A 136 -9.38 -10.89 -12.45
C LYS A 136 -9.69 -9.45 -12.07
N ARG A 137 -10.94 -9.09 -12.15
CA ARG A 137 -11.46 -7.76 -11.85
C ARG A 137 -12.24 -7.76 -10.54
N LEU A 138 -12.60 -6.57 -10.08
CA LEU A 138 -13.43 -6.41 -8.89
C LEU A 138 -14.79 -7.08 -9.00
N SER A 139 -15.36 -7.16 -10.21
CA SER A 139 -16.64 -7.85 -10.50
C SER A 139 -16.57 -9.37 -10.29
N ASP A 140 -15.37 -9.97 -10.37
CA ASP A 140 -15.18 -11.43 -10.24
C ASP A 140 -15.04 -11.90 -8.79
N ILE A 141 -15.02 -10.96 -7.84
CA ILE A 141 -14.86 -11.28 -6.41
C ILE A 141 -16.21 -11.69 -5.83
N PRO A 142 -16.30 -12.86 -5.18
CA PRO A 142 -17.51 -13.26 -4.47
C PRO A 142 -17.73 -12.34 -3.26
N LEU A 143 -18.79 -11.55 -3.32
CA LEU A 143 -19.14 -10.63 -2.25
C LEU A 143 -20.12 -11.32 -1.29
N PRO A 144 -19.92 -11.22 0.03
CA PRO A 144 -20.93 -11.63 1.01
C PRO A 144 -22.12 -10.69 0.98
N GLU A 145 -23.25 -11.15 1.54
CA GLU A 145 -24.49 -10.37 1.61
C GLU A 145 -24.29 -9.06 2.38
N GLY A 146 -24.83 -7.97 1.85
CA GLY A 146 -24.78 -6.66 2.50
C GLY A 146 -23.48 -5.89 2.34
N VAL A 147 -22.53 -6.36 1.53
CA VAL A 147 -21.28 -5.68 1.21
C VAL A 147 -21.33 -5.11 -0.20
N THR A 148 -21.02 -3.83 -0.34
CA THR A 148 -20.94 -3.15 -1.64
C THR A 148 -19.55 -2.59 -1.85
N LEU A 149 -18.96 -2.85 -3.04
CA LEU A 149 -17.68 -2.27 -3.45
C LEU A 149 -17.90 -0.83 -3.92
N ILE A 150 -17.22 0.11 -3.31
CA ILE A 150 -17.36 1.54 -3.64
C ILE A 150 -16.88 1.81 -5.07
N LEU A 151 -15.79 1.18 -5.49
CA LEU A 151 -15.25 1.33 -6.84
C LEU A 151 -16.25 0.85 -7.90
N LEU A 152 -16.91 -0.30 -7.68
CA LEU A 152 -17.95 -0.78 -8.60
C LEU A 152 -19.18 0.12 -8.62
N SER A 153 -19.58 0.69 -7.49
CA SER A 153 -20.70 1.63 -7.44
C SER A 153 -20.44 2.92 -8.21
N HIS A 154 -19.17 3.30 -8.37
CA HIS A 154 -18.73 4.40 -9.21
C HIS A 154 -18.48 4.02 -10.67
N GLY A 155 -18.78 2.77 -11.05
CA GLY A 155 -18.57 2.27 -12.41
C GLY A 155 -17.10 2.00 -12.77
N ARG A 156 -16.22 1.89 -11.76
CA ARG A 156 -14.81 1.55 -11.94
C ARG A 156 -14.61 0.08 -11.65
N ASP A 157 -14.38 -0.70 -12.70
CA ASP A 157 -14.05 -2.12 -12.60
C ASP A 157 -12.54 -2.28 -12.82
N GLU A 158 -11.78 -2.13 -11.74
CA GLU A 158 -10.34 -2.21 -11.78
C GLU A 158 -9.84 -3.65 -11.71
N ALA A 159 -8.71 -3.93 -12.38
CA ALA A 159 -8.07 -5.23 -12.28
C ALA A 159 -7.44 -5.40 -10.89
N VAL A 160 -7.66 -6.54 -10.28
CA VAL A 160 -7.18 -6.89 -8.93
C VAL A 160 -5.89 -7.67 -9.01
N VAL A 161 -5.84 -8.64 -9.92
CA VAL A 161 -4.68 -9.51 -10.12
C VAL A 161 -4.53 -9.86 -11.58
N SER A 162 -3.30 -9.97 -12.03
CA SER A 162 -2.95 -10.43 -13.38
C SER A 162 -1.81 -11.43 -13.35
N ILE A 163 -1.79 -12.36 -14.31
CA ILE A 163 -0.67 -13.28 -14.55
C ILE A 163 -0.03 -12.87 -15.87
N HIS A 164 1.26 -12.55 -15.86
CA HIS A 164 1.99 -12.18 -17.07
C HIS A 164 3.34 -12.90 -17.14
N HIS A 165 3.94 -12.87 -18.32
CA HIS A 165 5.29 -13.41 -18.47
C HIS A 165 6.28 -12.64 -17.59
N PRO A 166 7.22 -13.34 -16.92
CA PRO A 166 8.33 -12.67 -16.28
C PRO A 166 9.00 -11.81 -17.34
N ARG A 167 9.15 -10.52 -17.07
CA ARG A 167 9.97 -9.66 -17.91
C ARG A 167 11.38 -10.25 -17.84
N ALA A 168 11.84 -10.86 -18.94
CA ALA A 168 13.25 -11.19 -19.06
C ALA A 168 14.00 -9.87 -18.84
N GLU A 169 14.78 -9.77 -17.78
CA GLU A 169 15.84 -8.79 -17.71
C GLU A 169 16.66 -9.08 -18.95
N GLU A 170 16.54 -8.19 -19.96
CA GLU A 170 17.56 -8.12 -21.00
C GLU A 170 18.87 -7.90 -20.24
N ALA A 171 19.62 -9.00 -20.06
CA ALA A 171 20.99 -8.91 -19.65
C ALA A 171 21.61 -7.93 -20.66
N GLU A 172 21.96 -6.74 -20.19
CA GLU A 172 22.84 -5.84 -20.94
C GLU A 172 24.00 -6.70 -21.40
N ALA A 173 23.98 -7.02 -22.71
CA ALA A 173 25.07 -7.67 -23.34
C ALA A 173 26.31 -6.78 -23.10
N PRO A 174 27.38 -7.32 -22.53
CA PRO A 174 28.59 -6.55 -22.36
C PRO A 174 29.00 -6.09 -23.77
N ALA A 175 29.03 -4.79 -23.96
CA ALA A 175 29.52 -4.18 -25.19
C ALA A 175 30.86 -4.81 -25.50
N ALA A 176 30.87 -5.65 -26.54
CA ALA A 176 32.07 -6.28 -27.05
C ALA A 176 33.05 -5.19 -27.46
N ALA A 177 34.13 -5.11 -26.72
CA ALA A 177 35.33 -4.47 -27.14
C ALA A 177 35.81 -5.12 -28.47
N GLY A 178 36.05 -4.34 -29.46
CA GLY A 178 36.81 -4.87 -30.60
C GLY A 178 36.58 -4.12 -31.90
N SER A 179 37.34 -3.10 -32.16
CA SER A 179 38.20 -3.10 -33.35
C SER A 179 39.15 -1.90 -33.32
N LEU A 180 40.41 -2.24 -33.21
CA LEU A 180 41.52 -1.36 -33.54
C LEU A 180 41.38 -0.91 -35.00
N GLY A 181 41.54 0.37 -35.23
CA GLY A 181 41.88 0.95 -36.53
C GLY A 181 42.59 2.28 -36.34
N PRO A 182 43.54 2.67 -37.19
CA PRO A 182 44.81 3.23 -36.79
C PRO A 182 44.88 4.75 -36.67
N ALA A 183 45.94 5.16 -36.00
CA ALA A 183 46.39 6.50 -35.76
C ALA A 183 46.42 7.40 -37.01
N VAL A 184 45.95 8.63 -36.86
CA VAL A 184 46.51 9.78 -37.58
C VAL A 184 46.57 10.99 -36.65
N ASP A 185 47.76 11.39 -36.53
CA ASP A 185 48.43 12.55 -36.03
C ASP A 185 47.70 13.88 -36.36
N SER A 186 47.71 14.79 -35.45
CA SER A 186 48.07 16.20 -35.61
C SER A 186 47.35 17.07 -34.55
N LEU A 187 48.15 17.46 -33.55
CA LEU A 187 48.57 18.83 -33.27
C LEU A 187 47.52 19.94 -33.50
N ARG A 188 47.07 20.55 -32.41
CA ARG A 188 47.31 21.99 -32.16
C ARG A 188 46.32 22.61 -31.19
N TYR A 189 46.95 23.22 -30.15
CA TYR A 189 46.63 24.53 -29.57
C TYR A 189 45.19 24.70 -28.96
N ALA A 190 45.04 25.13 -27.78
CA ALA A 190 45.59 26.30 -27.09
C ALA A 190 45.25 26.27 -25.59
N ARG A 191 46.25 26.50 -24.87
CA ARG A 191 46.43 27.06 -23.56
C ARG A 191 45.62 28.35 -23.40
N PHE A 192 44.77 28.46 -22.37
CA PHE A 192 44.41 29.73 -21.77
C PHE A 192 44.39 29.57 -20.26
N VAL A 193 45.44 30.11 -19.67
CA VAL A 193 45.62 30.47 -18.28
C VAL A 193 45.20 31.91 -18.15
N HIS A 194 44.43 32.24 -17.13
CA HIS A 194 44.50 33.50 -16.36
C HIS A 194 43.43 33.37 -15.26
N GLU A 195 43.77 33.20 -13.98
CA GLU A 195 44.30 34.21 -13.04
C GLU A 195 43.46 35.49 -13.06
N ASP A 196 42.72 35.74 -12.02
CA ASP A 196 43.01 36.67 -10.92
C ASP A 196 41.77 36.91 -10.07
N SER A 197 41.94 36.78 -8.76
CA SER A 197 41.17 37.53 -7.72
C SER A 197 41.72 38.97 -7.70
N PRO A 198 41.03 40.01 -7.12
CA PRO A 198 40.95 40.12 -5.67
C PRO A 198 39.73 40.89 -5.10
N GLU A 199 39.55 40.69 -3.79
CA GLU A 199 39.05 41.55 -2.73
C GLU A 199 38.59 42.99 -3.00
N SER A 200 37.50 43.34 -2.32
CA SER A 200 37.37 44.53 -1.42
C SER A 200 35.93 44.59 -0.89
N SER A 201 35.68 44.42 0.44
CA SER A 201 35.77 45.45 1.45
C SER A 201 34.86 46.69 1.17
N CYS A 202 33.80 46.83 1.93
CA CYS A 202 33.45 47.98 2.82
C CYS A 202 31.96 48.03 3.17
N SER A 203 31.70 47.95 4.43
CA SER A 203 30.99 48.87 5.33
C SER A 203 29.80 49.72 4.77
N HIS A 204 28.63 49.52 5.27
CA HIS A 204 27.93 50.44 6.17
C HIS A 204 26.76 49.71 6.84
#